data_edf340553bcc50dce53986613202bb09
#
_entry.id   edf340553bcc50dce53986613202bb09
#
_cell.length_a   1.000
_cell.length_b   1.000
_cell.length_c   1.000
_cell.angle_alpha   90.00
_cell.angle_beta   90.00
_cell.angle_gamma   90.00
#
_symmetry.space_group_name_H-M   'P 1'
#
loop_
_entity.id
_entity.type
_entity.pdbx_description
1 polymer ?
#
loop_
_entity_poly.entity_id
_entity_poly.type
_entity_poly.pdbx_seq_one_letter_code
_entity_poly.pdbx_strand_id
1 'polypeptide(L)'
;MHLFISSVINKNRRLKKMFFSVPVPKNESVLSYAPGSSERDNLVRAIADLSKEIIEIPSIINGKEVFTGSTAYCIEPHNHQNKLAIYHKAGQKEIDLAIQSALAAHKEWENMPFYHRSAIFLKAAELLSTKYRFLLNAATMLGQSKNIHQAEIDSACELIDFWRYNTYYAQKIYEQQPLVSPKGEWNFTEYRSLEGFVFAITPFNFTSISGNLPSSPALMGNTVVWKPASTAVYSGYMIMKILQESGLPDGVINFIPGSGEEIGDIITNSPHLAGIHFTGSTKVFNHIWQCVGENIHIYKSYPRIVGETGGKNFIFAHSSADIKALAVACVRGAFEYQGQKCSAASRVYIPDNLYPEWLKEMKEILSTVTVGDVRDFSHFVNAVIDKNSFDRIKSYIESAQSSSEAEIIYGGSYDDSVGYFIEPTLIKTTNPHFTTMQEEIFGPVLTIYVYPSSKFEETLKICDSTSCYGLTGSIFAQDRQAIFLAYEMLRHSAGNFYINDKPTGAVVGQQPFGGGRASGTNDKAGSALNLQRWISARSIKETFVPAENYRYPFMD
;
A
#
# COMPACT_ATOMS: atom_id res chain seq x y z
N MET A 1 -43.03 -38.54 -23.39
CA MET A 1 -41.96 -37.73 -24.02
C MET A 1 -42.19 -36.22 -23.81
N HIS A 2 -42.87 -35.81 -22.73
CA HIS A 2 -43.16 -34.38 -22.45
C HIS A 2 -42.66 -33.89 -21.07
N LEU A 3 -41.94 -34.72 -20.30
CA LEU A 3 -41.46 -34.40 -18.95
C LEU A 3 -39.93 -34.21 -18.83
N PHE A 4 -39.19 -34.35 -19.94
CA PHE A 4 -37.71 -34.20 -19.93
C PHE A 4 -37.21 -32.86 -20.51
N ILE A 5 -38.08 -32.01 -21.03
CA ILE A 5 -37.69 -30.73 -21.64
C ILE A 5 -37.76 -29.56 -20.64
N SER A 6 -38.48 -29.70 -19.52
CA SER A 6 -38.66 -28.60 -18.57
C SER A 6 -37.52 -28.42 -17.54
N SER A 7 -36.62 -29.43 -17.39
CA SER A 7 -35.51 -29.33 -16.40
C SER A 7 -34.22 -28.76 -16.97
N VAL A 8 -34.08 -28.69 -18.30
CA VAL A 8 -32.87 -28.12 -18.96
C VAL A 8 -32.98 -26.61 -19.22
N ILE A 9 -34.21 -26.07 -19.22
CA ILE A 9 -34.44 -24.64 -19.50
C ILE A 9 -34.19 -23.76 -18.27
N ASN A 10 -34.09 -24.33 -17.06
CA ASN A 10 -33.95 -23.54 -15.83
C ASN A 10 -32.49 -23.30 -15.36
N LYS A 11 -31.47 -23.83 -16.06
CA LYS A 11 -30.05 -23.58 -15.74
C LYS A 11 -29.36 -22.54 -16.61
N ASN A 12 -30.04 -22.00 -17.62
CA ASN A 12 -29.50 -20.94 -18.49
C ASN A 12 -30.39 -19.67 -18.46
N ARG A 13 -30.72 -19.14 -17.28
CA ARG A 13 -31.02 -17.71 -17.19
C ARG A 13 -29.72 -16.96 -17.42
N ARG A 14 -29.35 -16.76 -18.70
CA ARG A 14 -28.41 -15.72 -19.10
C ARG A 14 -28.96 -14.41 -18.51
N LEU A 15 -28.33 -13.96 -17.42
CA LEU A 15 -28.56 -12.61 -16.91
C LEU A 15 -28.43 -11.66 -18.12
N LYS A 16 -29.51 -10.97 -18.46
CA LYS A 16 -29.46 -9.95 -19.51
C LYS A 16 -28.32 -9.01 -19.15
N LYS A 17 -27.36 -8.79 -20.07
CA LYS A 17 -26.34 -7.77 -19.91
C LYS A 17 -27.08 -6.41 -19.80
N MET A 18 -27.32 -5.97 -18.58
CA MET A 18 -27.88 -4.67 -18.32
C MET A 18 -26.75 -3.64 -18.43
N PHE A 19 -27.02 -2.54 -19.11
CA PHE A 19 -26.15 -1.37 -19.03
C PHE A 19 -26.35 -0.75 -17.65
N PHE A 20 -25.29 -0.62 -16.87
CA PHE A 20 -25.29 0.01 -15.57
C PHE A 20 -24.03 0.86 -15.44
N SER A 21 -24.08 1.81 -14.54
CA SER A 21 -22.94 2.65 -14.19
C SER A 21 -22.72 2.53 -12.67
N VAL A 22 -21.49 2.29 -12.28
CA VAL A 22 -21.12 2.35 -10.86
C VAL A 22 -21.22 3.79 -10.37
N PRO A 23 -21.50 4.01 -9.08
CA PRO A 23 -21.53 5.37 -8.51
C PRO A 23 -20.20 6.09 -8.72
N VAL A 24 -20.27 7.39 -9.01
CA VAL A 24 -19.07 8.25 -9.01
C VAL A 24 -18.55 8.34 -7.58
N PRO A 25 -17.30 7.93 -7.32
CA PRO A 25 -16.80 7.86 -5.96
C PRO A 25 -16.58 9.26 -5.37
N LYS A 26 -16.66 9.32 -4.04
CA LYS A 26 -16.24 10.45 -3.24
C LYS A 26 -15.34 9.92 -2.13
N ASN A 27 -14.32 10.71 -1.77
CA ASN A 27 -13.46 10.36 -0.65
C ASN A 27 -14.27 10.26 0.63
N GLU A 28 -13.91 9.27 1.45
CA GLU A 28 -14.52 9.08 2.77
C GLU A 28 -14.13 10.22 3.71
N SER A 29 -15.08 10.66 4.51
CA SER A 29 -14.86 11.74 5.45
C SER A 29 -13.99 11.29 6.62
N VAL A 30 -12.91 12.00 6.87
CA VAL A 30 -12.03 11.78 8.04
C VAL A 30 -12.73 12.26 9.29
N LEU A 31 -12.93 11.38 10.26
CA LEU A 31 -13.52 11.72 11.56
C LEU A 31 -12.48 12.39 12.45
N SER A 32 -12.93 13.33 13.28
CA SER A 32 -12.03 14.16 14.09
C SER A 32 -11.61 13.52 15.41
N TYR A 33 -12.46 12.65 15.96
CA TYR A 33 -12.29 12.05 17.30
C TYR A 33 -12.02 13.08 18.39
N ALA A 34 -12.63 14.26 18.27
CA ALA A 34 -12.49 15.33 19.24
C ALA A 34 -12.96 14.88 20.64
N PRO A 35 -12.42 15.43 21.73
CA PRO A 35 -12.89 15.14 23.07
C PRO A 35 -14.40 15.30 23.20
N GLY A 36 -15.10 14.27 23.74
CA GLY A 36 -16.56 14.26 23.91
C GLY A 36 -17.37 13.91 22.66
N SER A 37 -16.73 13.54 21.54
CA SER A 37 -17.43 13.09 20.34
C SER A 37 -17.82 11.61 20.43
N SER A 38 -18.94 11.26 19.79
CA SER A 38 -19.44 9.88 19.76
C SER A 38 -18.50 8.89 19.06
N GLU A 39 -17.79 9.35 18.03
CA GLU A 39 -16.80 8.55 17.33
C GLU A 39 -15.61 8.19 18.23
N ARG A 40 -15.19 9.12 19.12
CA ARG A 40 -14.15 8.83 20.11
C ARG A 40 -14.60 7.78 21.11
N ASP A 41 -15.82 7.91 21.63
CA ASP A 41 -16.39 6.94 22.59
C ASP A 41 -16.56 5.55 21.95
N ASN A 42 -16.98 5.49 20.68
CA ASN A 42 -17.11 4.24 19.94
C ASN A 42 -15.73 3.56 19.75
N LEU A 43 -14.70 4.33 19.44
CA LEU A 43 -13.35 3.79 19.26
C LEU A 43 -12.77 3.30 20.61
N VAL A 44 -12.93 4.05 21.69
CA VAL A 44 -12.51 3.62 23.04
C VAL A 44 -13.16 2.30 23.41
N ARG A 45 -14.46 2.14 23.14
CA ARG A 45 -15.15 0.84 23.34
C ARG A 45 -14.58 -0.26 22.47
N ALA A 46 -14.32 -0.01 21.19
CA ALA A 46 -13.73 -1.00 20.29
C ALA A 46 -12.33 -1.43 20.76
N ILE A 47 -11.48 -0.50 21.20
CA ILE A 47 -10.15 -0.79 21.78
C ILE A 47 -10.31 -1.69 23.02
N ALA A 48 -11.23 -1.34 23.93
CA ALA A 48 -11.47 -2.11 25.14
C ALA A 48 -12.00 -3.52 24.83
N ASP A 49 -12.88 -3.65 23.84
CA ASP A 49 -13.45 -4.95 23.44
C ASP A 49 -12.41 -5.86 22.83
N LEU A 50 -11.54 -5.36 21.93
CA LEU A 50 -10.45 -6.14 21.33
C LEU A 50 -9.35 -6.53 22.33
N SER A 51 -9.21 -5.82 23.44
CA SER A 51 -8.22 -6.11 24.49
C SER A 51 -8.71 -7.16 25.50
N LYS A 52 -9.97 -7.63 25.43
CA LYS A 52 -10.53 -8.59 26.41
C LYS A 52 -10.09 -10.03 26.17
N GLU A 53 -9.92 -10.43 24.92
CA GLU A 53 -9.69 -11.82 24.54
C GLU A 53 -8.56 -11.94 23.53
N ILE A 54 -7.74 -12.98 23.70
CA ILE A 54 -6.74 -13.36 22.69
C ILE A 54 -7.47 -14.24 21.67
N ILE A 55 -7.68 -13.72 20.48
CA ILE A 55 -8.35 -14.48 19.43
C ILE A 55 -7.38 -15.44 18.73
N GLU A 56 -7.90 -16.55 18.22
CA GLU A 56 -7.15 -17.48 17.38
C GLU A 56 -7.45 -17.20 15.90
N ILE A 57 -6.41 -16.96 15.11
CA ILE A 57 -6.51 -16.58 13.70
C ILE A 57 -6.05 -17.73 12.82
N PRO A 58 -6.96 -18.41 12.09
CA PRO A 58 -6.63 -19.45 11.13
C PRO A 58 -6.15 -18.87 9.79
N SER A 59 -5.60 -19.72 8.93
CA SER A 59 -5.63 -19.45 7.48
C SER A 59 -7.07 -19.56 6.96
N ILE A 60 -7.44 -18.72 5.99
CA ILE A 60 -8.75 -18.81 5.32
C ILE A 60 -8.52 -19.31 3.90
N ILE A 61 -8.86 -20.57 3.65
CA ILE A 61 -8.65 -21.23 2.35
C ILE A 61 -9.98 -21.79 1.86
N ASN A 62 -10.37 -21.41 0.65
CA ASN A 62 -11.67 -21.80 0.09
C ASN A 62 -12.85 -21.44 1.03
N GLY A 63 -12.80 -20.25 1.62
CA GLY A 63 -13.79 -19.76 2.57
C GLY A 63 -13.76 -20.42 3.94
N LYS A 64 -12.93 -21.44 4.17
CA LYS A 64 -12.88 -22.24 5.39
C LYS A 64 -11.70 -21.85 6.28
N GLU A 65 -11.91 -21.97 7.58
CA GLU A 65 -10.87 -21.81 8.59
C GLU A 65 -9.98 -23.06 8.65
N VAL A 66 -8.66 -22.85 8.54
CA VAL A 66 -7.65 -23.92 8.58
C VAL A 66 -6.66 -23.66 9.69
N PHE A 67 -6.66 -24.54 10.70
CA PHE A 67 -5.81 -24.49 11.87
C PHE A 67 -4.63 -25.47 11.69
N THR A 68 -3.41 -24.94 11.56
CA THR A 68 -2.23 -25.77 11.25
C THR A 68 -1.54 -26.34 12.49
N GLY A 69 -1.75 -25.73 13.65
CA GLY A 69 -1.02 -26.06 14.88
C GLY A 69 0.36 -25.41 14.98
N SER A 70 0.95 -24.95 13.88
CA SER A 70 2.17 -24.12 13.89
C SER A 70 1.78 -22.66 14.11
N THR A 71 2.06 -22.10 15.25
CA THR A 71 1.52 -20.79 15.65
C THR A 71 2.59 -19.73 15.92
N ALA A 72 2.15 -18.47 15.92
CA ALA A 72 2.89 -17.32 16.42
C ALA A 72 1.90 -16.28 17.00
N TYR A 73 2.42 -15.23 17.62
CA TYR A 73 1.60 -14.22 18.28
C TYR A 73 1.55 -12.92 17.49
N CYS A 74 0.39 -12.27 17.48
CA CYS A 74 0.27 -10.84 17.26
C CYS A 74 0.40 -10.15 18.64
N ILE A 75 1.32 -9.20 18.74
CA ILE A 75 1.58 -8.45 19.98
C ILE A 75 1.28 -6.96 19.78
N GLU A 76 1.12 -6.23 20.89
CA GLU A 76 1.06 -4.78 20.85
C GLU A 76 2.48 -4.19 20.84
N PRO A 77 2.90 -3.42 19.82
CA PRO A 77 4.26 -2.87 19.79
C PRO A 77 4.56 -1.90 20.94
N HIS A 78 3.54 -1.20 21.45
CA HIS A 78 3.65 -0.25 22.57
C HIS A 78 3.56 -0.91 23.95
N ASN A 79 3.24 -2.21 24.00
CA ASN A 79 3.38 -3.08 25.17
C ASN A 79 3.58 -4.52 24.72
N HIS A 80 4.82 -4.87 24.37
CA HIS A 80 5.15 -6.15 23.73
C HIS A 80 4.93 -7.40 24.61
N GLN A 81 4.55 -7.23 25.89
CA GLN A 81 4.08 -8.34 26.73
C GLN A 81 2.61 -8.71 26.44
N ASN A 82 1.82 -7.79 25.88
CA ASN A 82 0.43 -8.02 25.55
C ASN A 82 0.29 -8.76 24.22
N LYS A 83 -0.49 -9.84 24.26
CA LYS A 83 -0.83 -10.66 23.09
C LYS A 83 -2.24 -10.31 22.65
N LEU A 84 -2.40 -9.95 21.37
CA LEU A 84 -3.70 -9.66 20.75
C LEU A 84 -4.33 -10.90 20.14
N ALA A 85 -3.50 -11.77 19.56
CA ALA A 85 -3.96 -12.97 18.88
C ALA A 85 -2.87 -14.02 18.80
N ILE A 86 -3.32 -15.28 18.60
CA ILE A 86 -2.49 -16.39 18.15
C ILE A 86 -2.86 -16.64 16.69
N TYR A 87 -1.90 -16.65 15.77
CA TYR A 87 -2.19 -16.99 14.39
C TYR A 87 -1.49 -18.25 13.92
N HIS A 88 -2.16 -19.00 13.04
CA HIS A 88 -1.64 -20.23 12.45
C HIS A 88 -0.80 -19.92 11.22
N LYS A 89 0.43 -20.44 11.19
CA LYS A 89 1.35 -20.27 10.06
C LYS A 89 1.07 -21.34 9.02
N ALA A 90 0.86 -20.91 7.77
CA ALA A 90 0.74 -21.81 6.63
C ALA A 90 2.10 -22.42 6.30
N GLY A 91 2.12 -23.72 6.10
CA GLY A 91 3.24 -24.48 5.54
C GLY A 91 2.93 -24.94 4.11
N GLN A 92 3.77 -25.82 3.54
CA GLN A 92 3.65 -26.33 2.17
C GLN A 92 2.22 -26.80 1.84
N LYS A 93 1.61 -27.59 2.73
CA LYS A 93 0.27 -28.16 2.52
C LYS A 93 -0.81 -27.07 2.36
N GLU A 94 -0.79 -26.07 3.22
CA GLU A 94 -1.77 -24.98 3.21
C GLU A 94 -1.56 -24.06 1.99
N ILE A 95 -0.31 -23.86 1.59
CA ILE A 95 0.04 -23.07 0.40
C ILE A 95 -0.48 -23.79 -0.86
N ASP A 96 -0.23 -25.10 -0.99
CA ASP A 96 -0.74 -25.90 -2.11
C ASP A 96 -2.27 -25.89 -2.16
N LEU A 97 -2.94 -26.02 -1.01
CA LEU A 97 -4.41 -25.92 -0.92
C LEU A 97 -4.91 -24.53 -1.35
N ALA A 98 -4.23 -23.45 -0.96
CA ALA A 98 -4.60 -22.09 -1.35
C ALA A 98 -4.45 -21.87 -2.86
N ILE A 99 -3.37 -22.37 -3.46
CA ILE A 99 -3.16 -22.34 -4.92
C ILE A 99 -4.27 -23.13 -5.64
N GLN A 100 -4.55 -24.36 -5.21
CA GLN A 100 -5.61 -25.19 -5.79
C GLN A 100 -6.98 -24.53 -5.65
N SER A 101 -7.29 -23.96 -4.50
CA SER A 101 -8.53 -23.21 -4.26
C SER A 101 -8.67 -22.01 -5.20
N ALA A 102 -7.60 -21.22 -5.34
CA ALA A 102 -7.58 -20.08 -6.25
C ALA A 102 -7.83 -20.53 -7.71
N LEU A 103 -7.17 -21.57 -8.17
CA LEU A 103 -7.36 -22.11 -9.52
C LEU A 103 -8.76 -22.68 -9.75
N ALA A 104 -9.34 -23.35 -8.75
CA ALA A 104 -10.69 -23.89 -8.85
C ALA A 104 -11.77 -22.79 -8.94
N ALA A 105 -11.63 -21.72 -8.16
CA ALA A 105 -12.57 -20.60 -8.16
C ALA A 105 -12.42 -19.68 -9.40
N HIS A 106 -11.28 -19.72 -10.08
CA HIS A 106 -10.91 -18.75 -11.12
C HIS A 106 -11.95 -18.64 -12.24
N LYS A 107 -12.39 -19.77 -12.84
CA LYS A 107 -13.30 -19.77 -13.98
C LYS A 107 -14.67 -19.17 -13.65
N GLU A 108 -15.21 -19.48 -12.48
CA GLU A 108 -16.51 -18.96 -12.06
C GLU A 108 -16.40 -17.45 -11.77
N TRP A 109 -15.33 -17.04 -11.08
CA TRP A 109 -15.08 -15.65 -10.73
C TRP A 109 -14.82 -14.78 -11.97
N GLU A 110 -13.98 -15.22 -12.90
CA GLU A 110 -13.71 -14.51 -14.16
C GLU A 110 -15.00 -14.28 -14.96
N ASN A 111 -15.88 -15.28 -15.02
CA ASN A 111 -17.15 -15.22 -15.76
C ASN A 111 -18.26 -14.47 -15.00
N MET A 112 -18.06 -14.13 -13.72
CA MET A 112 -19.02 -13.33 -12.98
C MET A 112 -19.14 -11.93 -13.61
N PRO A 113 -20.36 -11.47 -13.95
CA PRO A 113 -20.54 -10.13 -14.51
C PRO A 113 -19.88 -9.05 -13.64
N PHE A 114 -19.21 -8.10 -14.26
CA PHE A 114 -18.46 -7.03 -13.58
C PHE A 114 -19.27 -6.31 -12.49
N TYR A 115 -20.55 -6.04 -12.75
CA TYR A 115 -21.39 -5.35 -11.77
C TYR A 115 -21.63 -6.16 -10.48
N HIS A 116 -21.63 -7.48 -10.54
CA HIS A 116 -21.71 -8.32 -9.35
C HIS A 116 -20.41 -8.28 -8.56
N ARG A 117 -19.25 -8.37 -9.25
CA ARG A 117 -17.96 -8.20 -8.59
C ARG A 117 -17.85 -6.81 -7.95
N SER A 118 -18.25 -5.75 -8.66
CA SER A 118 -18.29 -4.38 -8.15
C SER A 118 -19.16 -4.23 -6.92
N ALA A 119 -20.35 -4.85 -6.91
CA ALA A 119 -21.29 -4.77 -5.79
C ALA A 119 -20.69 -5.35 -4.49
N ILE A 120 -19.84 -6.39 -4.58
CA ILE A 120 -19.16 -6.98 -3.41
C ILE A 120 -18.20 -5.96 -2.79
N PHE A 121 -17.34 -5.31 -3.60
CA PHE A 121 -16.37 -4.34 -3.08
C PHE A 121 -17.03 -3.03 -2.63
N LEU A 122 -18.09 -2.58 -3.28
CA LEU A 122 -18.87 -1.44 -2.81
C LEU A 122 -19.58 -1.74 -1.49
N LYS A 123 -20.08 -2.98 -1.30
CA LYS A 123 -20.63 -3.43 -0.02
C LYS A 123 -19.56 -3.53 1.06
N ALA A 124 -18.34 -4.01 0.71
CA ALA A 124 -17.22 -4.01 1.64
C ALA A 124 -16.87 -2.60 2.11
N ALA A 125 -16.85 -1.63 1.20
CA ALA A 125 -16.66 -0.21 1.52
C ALA A 125 -17.74 0.32 2.48
N GLU A 126 -19.00 -0.03 2.24
CA GLU A 126 -20.11 0.38 3.11
C GLU A 126 -20.05 -0.29 4.49
N LEU A 127 -19.73 -1.58 4.56
CA LEU A 127 -19.54 -2.29 5.82
C LEU A 127 -18.39 -1.68 6.63
N LEU A 128 -17.29 -1.32 5.97
CA LEU A 128 -16.15 -0.68 6.63
C LEU A 128 -16.51 0.75 7.08
N SER A 129 -17.19 1.56 6.27
CA SER A 129 -17.53 2.94 6.64
C SER A 129 -18.53 3.03 7.79
N THR A 130 -19.27 1.95 8.06
CA THR A 130 -20.32 1.91 9.08
C THR A 130 -20.00 0.93 10.22
N LYS A 131 -20.23 -0.36 10.01
CA LYS A 131 -20.16 -1.41 11.03
C LYS A 131 -18.74 -1.65 11.56
N TYR A 132 -17.73 -1.64 10.68
CA TYR A 132 -16.38 -2.08 11.01
C TYR A 132 -15.36 -0.95 11.22
N ARG A 133 -15.75 0.32 11.04
CA ARG A 133 -14.83 1.46 11.09
C ARG A 133 -14.01 1.50 12.38
N PHE A 134 -14.69 1.51 13.51
CA PHE A 134 -14.01 1.61 14.81
C PHE A 134 -13.27 0.32 15.16
N LEU A 135 -13.77 -0.82 14.73
CA LEU A 135 -13.13 -2.11 14.96
C LEU A 135 -11.81 -2.23 14.20
N LEU A 136 -11.79 -1.87 12.91
CA LEU A 136 -10.58 -1.94 12.10
C LEU A 136 -9.55 -0.87 12.52
N ASN A 137 -10.02 0.33 12.89
CA ASN A 137 -9.16 1.37 13.47
C ASN A 137 -8.53 0.87 14.78
N ALA A 138 -9.30 0.29 15.69
CA ALA A 138 -8.80 -0.25 16.94
C ALA A 138 -7.78 -1.40 16.72
N ALA A 139 -8.07 -2.32 15.79
CA ALA A 139 -7.14 -3.39 15.42
C ALA A 139 -5.81 -2.85 14.87
N THR A 140 -5.88 -1.79 14.07
CA THR A 140 -4.70 -1.11 13.51
C THR A 140 -3.92 -0.36 14.60
N MET A 141 -4.61 0.34 15.50
CA MET A 141 -3.97 1.02 16.63
C MET A 141 -3.22 0.03 17.52
N LEU A 142 -3.88 -1.04 17.94
CA LEU A 142 -3.30 -2.02 18.85
C LEU A 142 -2.18 -2.84 18.20
N GLY A 143 -2.41 -3.39 17.00
CA GLY A 143 -1.47 -4.30 16.36
C GLY A 143 -0.31 -3.64 15.63
N GLN A 144 -0.46 -2.36 15.23
CA GLN A 144 0.54 -1.64 14.44
C GLN A 144 1.04 -0.37 15.12
N SER A 145 0.57 -0.08 16.34
CA SER A 145 0.93 1.11 17.14
C SER A 145 0.73 2.43 16.38
N LYS A 146 -0.42 2.56 15.70
CA LYS A 146 -0.87 3.81 15.08
C LYS A 146 -1.69 4.63 16.06
N ASN A 147 -1.49 5.95 16.10
CA ASN A 147 -2.43 6.81 16.80
C ASN A 147 -3.77 6.87 16.07
N ILE A 148 -4.77 7.42 16.74
CA ILE A 148 -6.15 7.48 16.26
C ILE A 148 -6.29 8.14 14.87
N HIS A 149 -5.57 9.24 14.61
CA HIS A 149 -5.63 9.94 13.33
C HIS A 149 -4.99 9.10 12.20
N GLN A 150 -3.84 8.49 12.49
CA GLN A 150 -3.15 7.65 11.52
C GLN A 150 -3.91 6.35 11.21
N ALA A 151 -4.62 5.78 12.18
CA ALA A 151 -5.51 4.65 11.94
C ALA A 151 -6.73 5.05 11.10
N GLU A 152 -7.36 6.17 11.41
CA GLU A 152 -8.53 6.66 10.69
C GLU A 152 -8.27 6.94 9.21
N ILE A 153 -7.19 7.67 8.89
CA ILE A 153 -6.87 7.99 7.48
C ILE A 153 -6.43 6.78 6.69
N ASP A 154 -5.76 5.80 7.31
CA ASP A 154 -5.29 4.57 6.69
C ASP A 154 -6.39 3.50 6.66
N SER A 155 -6.67 2.88 7.82
CA SER A 155 -7.44 1.65 7.86
C SER A 155 -8.91 1.82 7.48
N ALA A 156 -9.50 3.00 7.75
CA ALA A 156 -10.86 3.29 7.33
C ALA A 156 -10.89 4.05 6.00
N CYS A 157 -10.52 5.35 6.00
CA CYS A 157 -10.78 6.22 4.86
C CYS A 157 -10.09 5.74 3.57
N GLU A 158 -8.81 5.42 3.62
CA GLU A 158 -8.06 5.04 2.42
C GLU A 158 -8.51 3.69 1.85
N LEU A 159 -8.83 2.69 2.71
CA LEU A 159 -9.31 1.40 2.23
C LEU A 159 -10.72 1.50 1.62
N ILE A 160 -11.61 2.27 2.24
CA ILE A 160 -12.96 2.58 1.68
C ILE A 160 -12.80 3.22 0.31
N ASP A 161 -11.90 4.19 0.20
CA ASP A 161 -11.64 4.91 -1.04
C ASP A 161 -11.04 3.98 -2.11
N PHE A 162 -10.10 3.11 -1.77
CA PHE A 162 -9.58 2.11 -2.72
C PHE A 162 -10.71 1.27 -3.31
N TRP A 163 -11.62 0.74 -2.50
CA TRP A 163 -12.71 -0.10 -3.00
C TRP A 163 -13.71 0.68 -3.85
N ARG A 164 -14.03 1.93 -3.50
CA ARG A 164 -14.92 2.79 -4.30
C ARG A 164 -14.28 3.24 -5.61
N TYR A 165 -13.07 3.79 -5.56
CA TYR A 165 -12.38 4.34 -6.72
C TYR A 165 -11.93 3.28 -7.70
N ASN A 166 -11.37 2.15 -7.22
CA ASN A 166 -10.99 1.04 -8.08
C ASN A 166 -12.19 0.49 -8.86
N THR A 167 -13.35 0.38 -8.23
CA THR A 167 -14.58 -0.05 -8.90
C THR A 167 -14.96 0.90 -10.05
N TYR A 168 -14.86 2.20 -9.83
CA TYR A 168 -15.10 3.21 -10.85
C TYR A 168 -14.05 3.16 -11.98
N TYR A 169 -12.78 3.08 -11.64
CA TYR A 169 -11.71 2.99 -12.64
C TYR A 169 -11.79 1.70 -13.47
N ALA A 170 -12.16 0.58 -12.86
CA ALA A 170 -12.36 -0.68 -13.58
C ALA A 170 -13.46 -0.55 -14.65
N GLN A 171 -14.58 0.11 -14.33
CA GLN A 171 -15.60 0.41 -15.35
C GLN A 171 -15.02 1.24 -16.49
N LYS A 172 -14.25 2.29 -16.19
CA LYS A 172 -13.63 3.15 -17.21
C LYS A 172 -12.64 2.40 -18.11
N ILE A 173 -11.97 1.39 -17.58
CA ILE A 173 -11.13 0.50 -18.40
C ILE A 173 -11.99 -0.34 -19.33
N TYR A 174 -13.04 -0.97 -18.84
CA TYR A 174 -13.93 -1.83 -19.66
C TYR A 174 -14.72 -1.05 -20.72
N GLU A 175 -14.94 0.25 -20.55
CA GLU A 175 -15.55 1.15 -21.54
C GLU A 175 -14.61 1.45 -22.73
N GLN A 176 -13.30 1.21 -22.59
CA GLN A 176 -12.34 1.49 -23.68
C GLN A 176 -12.46 0.41 -24.77
N GLN A 177 -12.91 0.82 -25.95
CA GLN A 177 -13.11 -0.05 -27.10
C GLN A 177 -12.46 0.55 -28.36
N PRO A 178 -12.12 -0.27 -29.38
CA PRO A 178 -11.63 0.23 -30.66
C PRO A 178 -12.58 1.26 -31.25
N LEU A 179 -12.04 2.39 -31.69
CA LEU A 179 -12.84 3.52 -32.20
C LEU A 179 -13.45 3.26 -33.60
N VAL A 180 -12.85 2.35 -34.38
CA VAL A 180 -13.21 2.16 -35.79
C VAL A 180 -13.49 0.69 -36.08
N SER A 181 -14.65 0.45 -36.73
CA SER A 181 -14.97 -0.80 -37.40
C SER A 181 -15.29 -0.49 -38.85
N PRO A 182 -14.53 -1.02 -39.83
CA PRO A 182 -14.83 -0.83 -41.24
C PRO A 182 -16.22 -1.41 -41.62
N LYS A 183 -16.74 -1.03 -42.80
CA LYS A 183 -17.99 -1.57 -43.28
C LYS A 183 -17.94 -3.08 -43.42
N GLY A 184 -18.89 -3.78 -42.82
CA GLY A 184 -18.99 -5.24 -42.85
C GLY A 184 -18.16 -5.95 -41.77
N GLU A 185 -17.54 -5.20 -40.86
CA GLU A 185 -16.75 -5.73 -39.77
C GLU A 185 -17.16 -5.13 -38.43
N TRP A 186 -16.89 -5.84 -37.34
CA TRP A 186 -16.99 -5.35 -35.98
C TRP A 186 -15.72 -5.68 -35.20
N ASN A 187 -15.05 -4.64 -34.68
CA ASN A 187 -13.87 -4.77 -33.85
C ASN A 187 -14.22 -4.44 -32.40
N PHE A 188 -13.82 -5.30 -31.47
CA PHE A 188 -14.00 -5.07 -30.04
C PHE A 188 -12.90 -5.72 -29.23
N THR A 189 -12.75 -5.27 -27.97
CA THR A 189 -11.79 -5.80 -27.01
C THR A 189 -12.53 -6.49 -25.87
N GLU A 190 -12.10 -7.70 -25.56
CA GLU A 190 -12.47 -8.40 -24.36
C GLU A 190 -11.36 -8.26 -23.32
N TYR A 191 -11.71 -7.82 -22.13
CA TYR A 191 -10.79 -7.69 -20.99
C TYR A 191 -10.94 -8.92 -20.09
N ARG A 192 -10.01 -9.87 -20.22
CA ARG A 192 -9.95 -11.10 -19.44
C ARG A 192 -9.12 -10.87 -18.20
N SER A 193 -9.28 -11.72 -17.17
CA SER A 193 -8.32 -11.90 -16.09
C SER A 193 -6.98 -12.46 -16.60
N LEU A 194 -5.99 -12.54 -15.75
CA LEU A 194 -4.72 -13.23 -16.04
C LEU A 194 -4.93 -14.75 -15.98
N GLU A 195 -4.17 -15.52 -16.75
CA GLU A 195 -4.28 -16.98 -16.78
C GLU A 195 -3.52 -17.62 -15.61
N GLY A 196 -4.19 -17.77 -14.47
CA GLY A 196 -3.62 -18.30 -13.25
C GLY A 196 -4.10 -17.52 -12.01
N PHE A 197 -3.25 -17.40 -10.99
CA PHE A 197 -3.57 -16.66 -9.77
C PHE A 197 -2.57 -15.51 -9.54
N VAL A 198 -2.98 -14.54 -8.74
CA VAL A 198 -2.12 -13.42 -8.30
C VAL A 198 -1.67 -13.68 -6.86
N PHE A 199 -0.39 -13.47 -6.60
CA PHE A 199 0.18 -13.50 -5.25
C PHE A 199 0.23 -12.09 -4.68
N ALA A 200 -0.55 -11.80 -3.65
CA ALA A 200 -0.55 -10.53 -2.94
C ALA A 200 0.30 -10.63 -1.66
N ILE A 201 1.33 -9.81 -1.55
CA ILE A 201 2.22 -9.72 -0.38
C ILE A 201 2.07 -8.33 0.20
N THR A 202 1.51 -8.23 1.40
CA THR A 202 1.12 -6.95 1.97
C THR A 202 2.00 -6.53 3.14
N PRO A 203 2.24 -5.20 3.31
CA PRO A 203 3.11 -4.65 4.33
C PRO A 203 2.41 -4.58 5.69
N PHE A 204 3.18 -4.21 6.73
CA PHE A 204 2.61 -4.00 8.06
C PHE A 204 2.11 -2.56 8.28
N ASN A 205 2.67 -1.60 7.56
CA ASN A 205 2.54 -0.19 7.92
C ASN A 205 1.23 0.48 7.45
N PHE A 206 0.53 -0.11 6.48
CA PHE A 206 -0.75 0.39 6.00
C PHE A 206 -1.79 -0.74 5.89
N THR A 207 -2.82 -0.67 6.73
CA THR A 207 -3.96 -1.58 6.70
C THR A 207 -4.74 -1.45 5.39
N SER A 208 -4.85 -0.24 4.84
CA SER A 208 -5.46 0.03 3.53
C SER A 208 -4.76 -0.71 2.39
N ILE A 209 -3.42 -0.69 2.37
CA ILE A 209 -2.62 -1.42 1.38
C ILE A 209 -2.81 -2.94 1.56
N SER A 210 -2.91 -3.40 2.82
CA SER A 210 -3.18 -4.81 3.14
C SER A 210 -4.51 -5.27 2.53
N GLY A 211 -5.52 -4.42 2.48
CA GLY A 211 -6.80 -4.69 1.82
C GLY A 211 -6.77 -4.47 0.30
N ASN A 212 -6.06 -3.45 -0.18
CA ASN A 212 -6.04 -3.09 -1.60
C ASN A 212 -5.27 -4.10 -2.47
N LEU A 213 -4.12 -4.61 -2.01
CA LEU A 213 -3.30 -5.49 -2.84
C LEU A 213 -4.01 -6.79 -3.26
N PRO A 214 -4.76 -7.49 -2.40
CA PRO A 214 -5.58 -8.62 -2.84
C PRO A 214 -6.86 -8.20 -3.57
N SER A 215 -7.46 -7.04 -3.21
CA SER A 215 -8.76 -6.63 -3.74
C SER A 215 -8.70 -6.11 -5.18
N SER A 216 -7.65 -5.35 -5.54
CA SER A 216 -7.55 -4.77 -6.88
C SER A 216 -7.43 -5.82 -7.99
N PRO A 217 -6.58 -6.87 -7.92
CA PRO A 217 -6.63 -7.95 -8.90
C PRO A 217 -7.92 -8.77 -8.84
N ALA A 218 -8.49 -8.99 -7.64
CA ALA A 218 -9.75 -9.72 -7.50
C ALA A 218 -10.90 -8.99 -8.19
N LEU A 219 -11.03 -7.67 -8.04
CA LEU A 219 -12.03 -6.86 -8.75
C LEU A 219 -11.94 -7.02 -10.28
N MET A 220 -10.71 -7.15 -10.81
CA MET A 220 -10.47 -7.34 -12.25
C MET A 220 -10.68 -8.80 -12.73
N GLY A 221 -11.17 -9.68 -11.87
CA GLY A 221 -11.55 -11.05 -12.21
C GLY A 221 -10.50 -12.12 -11.88
N ASN A 222 -9.39 -11.75 -11.25
CA ASN A 222 -8.37 -12.70 -10.82
C ASN A 222 -8.71 -13.35 -9.48
N THR A 223 -8.14 -14.53 -9.23
CA THR A 223 -8.10 -15.12 -7.89
C THR A 223 -6.75 -14.86 -7.24
N VAL A 224 -6.73 -14.83 -5.91
CA VAL A 224 -5.59 -14.32 -5.15
C VAL A 224 -5.21 -15.27 -4.02
N VAL A 225 -3.91 -15.48 -3.87
CA VAL A 225 -3.30 -16.00 -2.64
C VAL A 225 -2.68 -14.80 -1.92
N TRP A 226 -3.15 -14.52 -0.70
CA TRP A 226 -2.77 -13.33 0.06
C TRP A 226 -1.96 -13.69 1.29
N LYS A 227 -0.74 -13.21 1.34
CA LYS A 227 0.18 -13.32 2.47
C LYS A 227 0.30 -11.97 3.19
N PRO A 228 -0.31 -11.78 4.38
CA PRO A 228 -0.13 -10.57 5.18
C PRO A 228 1.27 -10.51 5.81
N ALA A 229 1.73 -9.29 6.17
CA ALA A 229 2.90 -9.17 7.04
C ALA A 229 2.65 -9.86 8.38
N SER A 230 3.64 -10.55 8.93
CA SER A 230 3.50 -11.31 10.17
C SER A 230 3.12 -10.42 11.38
N THR A 231 3.53 -9.16 11.36
CA THR A 231 3.21 -8.15 12.38
C THR A 231 1.86 -7.44 12.15
N ALA A 232 1.15 -7.72 11.04
CA ALA A 232 -0.16 -7.13 10.72
C ALA A 232 -1.21 -8.20 10.37
N VAL A 233 -1.04 -9.43 10.84
CA VAL A 233 -2.01 -10.53 10.63
C VAL A 233 -3.35 -10.18 11.24
N TYR A 234 -3.37 -9.50 12.39
CA TYR A 234 -4.59 -9.17 13.14
C TYR A 234 -5.53 -8.26 12.31
N SER A 235 -5.05 -7.12 11.83
CA SER A 235 -5.82 -6.22 10.96
C SER A 235 -6.15 -6.85 9.60
N GLY A 236 -5.24 -7.64 9.03
CA GLY A 236 -5.46 -8.39 7.80
C GLY A 236 -6.61 -9.40 7.91
N TYR A 237 -6.70 -10.12 9.03
CA TYR A 237 -7.80 -11.05 9.31
C TYR A 237 -9.15 -10.32 9.40
N MET A 238 -9.19 -9.14 10.04
CA MET A 238 -10.42 -8.34 10.10
C MET A 238 -10.87 -7.90 8.70
N ILE A 239 -9.96 -7.53 7.82
CA ILE A 239 -10.28 -7.23 6.41
C ILE A 239 -10.85 -8.46 5.72
N MET A 240 -10.26 -9.65 5.91
CA MET A 240 -10.77 -10.87 5.30
C MET A 240 -12.20 -11.18 5.76
N LYS A 241 -12.53 -10.96 7.04
CA LYS A 241 -13.90 -11.09 7.56
C LYS A 241 -14.88 -10.09 6.93
N ILE A 242 -14.46 -8.84 6.70
CA ILE A 242 -15.27 -7.84 5.99
C ILE A 242 -15.57 -8.31 4.55
N LEU A 243 -14.56 -8.80 3.84
CA LEU A 243 -14.71 -9.31 2.47
C LEU A 243 -15.64 -10.52 2.42
N GLN A 244 -15.54 -11.47 3.36
CA GLN A 244 -16.47 -12.60 3.47
C GLN A 244 -17.91 -12.12 3.71
N GLU A 245 -18.15 -11.18 4.66
CA GLU A 245 -19.48 -10.64 4.93
C GLU A 245 -20.03 -9.82 3.75
N SER A 246 -19.16 -9.23 2.94
CA SER A 246 -19.59 -8.54 1.72
C SER A 246 -20.10 -9.49 0.63
N GLY A 247 -19.86 -10.79 0.76
CA GLY A 247 -20.27 -11.83 -0.18
C GLY A 247 -19.18 -12.20 -1.19
N LEU A 248 -17.92 -11.99 -0.85
CA LEU A 248 -16.80 -12.50 -1.66
C LEU A 248 -16.89 -14.03 -1.73
N PRO A 249 -16.95 -14.65 -2.94
CA PRO A 249 -17.03 -16.09 -3.06
C PRO A 249 -15.80 -16.82 -2.53
N ASP A 250 -16.01 -18.04 -2.04
CA ASP A 250 -14.97 -18.91 -1.54
C ASP A 250 -13.89 -19.15 -2.60
N GLY A 251 -12.62 -19.11 -2.19
CA GLY A 251 -11.47 -19.34 -3.06
C GLY A 251 -11.01 -18.15 -3.90
N VAL A 252 -11.79 -17.07 -3.99
CA VAL A 252 -11.37 -15.85 -4.74
C VAL A 252 -10.18 -15.18 -4.08
N ILE A 253 -10.19 -15.01 -2.77
CA ILE A 253 -9.04 -14.56 -1.98
C ILE A 253 -8.78 -15.60 -0.88
N ASN A 254 -7.57 -16.16 -0.85
CA ASN A 254 -7.13 -17.13 0.15
C ASN A 254 -6.10 -16.45 1.06
N PHE A 255 -6.38 -16.35 2.35
CA PHE A 255 -5.57 -15.67 3.36
C PHE A 255 -4.66 -16.67 4.07
N ILE A 256 -3.34 -16.55 3.89
CA ILE A 256 -2.34 -17.48 4.41
C ILE A 256 -1.23 -16.75 5.20
N PRO A 257 -1.40 -16.51 6.50
CA PRO A 257 -0.33 -16.01 7.35
C PRO A 257 0.86 -16.98 7.42
N GLY A 258 2.08 -16.48 7.53
CA GLY A 258 3.26 -17.35 7.66
C GLY A 258 4.57 -16.68 7.28
N SER A 259 5.62 -17.48 7.14
CA SER A 259 6.95 -17.02 6.74
C SER A 259 6.92 -16.43 5.32
N GLY A 260 7.52 -15.25 5.15
CA GLY A 260 7.62 -14.62 3.83
C GLY A 260 8.51 -15.37 2.87
N GLU A 261 9.60 -15.93 3.37
CA GLU A 261 10.58 -16.70 2.61
C GLU A 261 9.96 -18.02 2.15
N GLU A 262 9.45 -18.84 3.07
CA GLU A 262 8.87 -20.15 2.76
C GLU A 262 7.68 -20.05 1.79
N ILE A 263 6.73 -19.13 2.04
CA ILE A 263 5.57 -18.94 1.16
C ILE A 263 6.00 -18.38 -0.19
N GLY A 264 6.93 -17.43 -0.20
CA GLY A 264 7.43 -16.81 -1.43
C GLY A 264 8.08 -17.82 -2.36
N ASP A 265 8.97 -18.65 -1.84
CA ASP A 265 9.69 -19.67 -2.62
C ASP A 265 8.73 -20.70 -3.22
N ILE A 266 7.77 -21.21 -2.45
CA ILE A 266 6.79 -22.17 -2.96
C ILE A 266 5.95 -21.56 -4.08
N ILE A 267 5.44 -20.35 -3.88
CA ILE A 267 4.54 -19.69 -4.85
C ILE A 267 5.27 -19.31 -6.13
N THR A 268 6.52 -18.81 -6.04
CA THR A 268 7.29 -18.44 -7.24
C THR A 268 7.73 -19.65 -8.07
N ASN A 269 7.66 -20.85 -7.53
CA ASN A 269 7.85 -22.11 -8.26
C ASN A 269 6.57 -22.68 -8.89
N SER A 270 5.41 -22.03 -8.72
CA SER A 270 4.16 -22.51 -9.31
C SER A 270 4.03 -22.09 -10.77
N PRO A 271 3.79 -23.05 -11.71
CA PRO A 271 3.58 -22.74 -13.13
C PRO A 271 2.34 -21.90 -13.40
N HIS A 272 1.43 -21.79 -12.42
CA HIS A 272 0.18 -21.04 -12.50
C HIS A 272 0.27 -19.63 -11.91
N LEU A 273 1.44 -19.19 -11.49
CA LEU A 273 1.64 -17.82 -11.03
C LEU A 273 1.48 -16.85 -12.21
N ALA A 274 0.46 -16.00 -12.16
CA ALA A 274 0.15 -15.06 -13.23
C ALA A 274 0.49 -13.62 -12.89
N GLY A 275 0.66 -13.30 -11.60
CA GLY A 275 1.08 -11.98 -11.15
C GLY A 275 1.46 -11.92 -9.69
N ILE A 276 2.23 -10.89 -9.34
CA ILE A 276 2.64 -10.57 -7.97
C ILE A 276 2.28 -9.13 -7.69
N HIS A 277 1.53 -8.88 -6.63
CA HIS A 277 1.22 -7.56 -6.12
C HIS A 277 1.88 -7.38 -4.76
N PHE A 278 2.95 -6.60 -4.72
CA PHE A 278 3.88 -6.52 -3.61
C PHE A 278 3.96 -5.11 -3.02
N THR A 279 3.98 -5.02 -1.71
CA THR A 279 4.48 -3.85 -0.98
C THR A 279 5.33 -4.32 0.19
N GLY A 280 6.58 -3.87 0.25
CA GLY A 280 7.52 -4.28 1.29
C GLY A 280 8.94 -3.75 1.04
N SER A 281 9.96 -4.44 1.58
CA SER A 281 11.34 -3.98 1.43
C SER A 281 11.88 -4.18 0.02
N THR A 282 12.71 -3.26 -0.46
CA THR A 282 13.41 -3.35 -1.75
C THR A 282 14.22 -4.63 -1.88
N LYS A 283 14.86 -5.09 -0.79
CA LYS A 283 15.63 -6.34 -0.78
C LYS A 283 14.76 -7.56 -1.14
N VAL A 284 13.58 -7.66 -0.53
CA VAL A 284 12.64 -8.76 -0.82
C VAL A 284 12.11 -8.65 -2.26
N PHE A 285 11.81 -7.46 -2.73
CA PHE A 285 11.33 -7.23 -4.09
C PHE A 285 12.36 -7.64 -5.15
N ASN A 286 13.63 -7.29 -4.94
CA ASN A 286 14.72 -7.70 -5.81
C ASN A 286 14.87 -9.23 -5.84
N HIS A 287 14.74 -9.90 -4.70
CA HIS A 287 14.73 -11.37 -4.63
C HIS A 287 13.54 -11.98 -5.40
N ILE A 288 12.35 -11.41 -5.28
CA ILE A 288 11.18 -11.84 -6.06
C ILE A 288 11.44 -11.75 -7.56
N TRP A 289 12.02 -10.64 -8.04
CA TRP A 289 12.41 -10.48 -9.44
C TRP A 289 13.41 -11.56 -9.89
N GLN A 290 14.40 -11.86 -9.05
CA GLN A 290 15.37 -12.92 -9.32
C GLN A 290 14.69 -14.28 -9.43
N CYS A 291 13.88 -14.68 -8.44
CA CYS A 291 13.16 -15.94 -8.45
C CYS A 291 12.25 -16.09 -9.68
N VAL A 292 11.50 -15.03 -10.04
CA VAL A 292 10.67 -15.05 -11.25
C VAL A 292 11.50 -15.15 -12.51
N GLY A 293 12.65 -14.47 -12.60
CA GLY A 293 13.56 -14.55 -13.73
C GLY A 293 14.16 -15.95 -13.91
N GLU A 294 14.58 -16.59 -12.83
CA GLU A 294 15.12 -17.96 -12.82
C GLU A 294 14.06 -19.00 -13.25
N ASN A 295 12.81 -18.79 -12.84
CA ASN A 295 11.69 -19.67 -13.12
C ASN A 295 10.91 -19.31 -14.39
N ILE A 296 11.38 -18.39 -15.21
CA ILE A 296 10.61 -17.84 -16.34
C ILE A 296 10.11 -18.91 -17.33
N HIS A 297 10.81 -20.02 -17.42
CA HIS A 297 10.53 -21.12 -18.35
C HIS A 297 9.41 -22.06 -17.89
N ILE A 298 8.98 -22.03 -16.61
CA ILE A 298 7.94 -22.89 -16.10
C ILE A 298 6.53 -22.26 -16.15
N TYR A 299 6.43 -20.92 -16.23
CA TYR A 299 5.15 -20.24 -16.16
C TYR A 299 4.32 -20.38 -17.46
N LYS A 300 3.01 -20.58 -17.33
CA LYS A 300 2.08 -20.59 -18.46
C LYS A 300 2.04 -19.27 -19.21
N SER A 301 2.16 -18.16 -18.50
CA SER A 301 2.28 -16.82 -19.05
C SER A 301 3.25 -16.01 -18.21
N TYR A 302 3.88 -14.97 -18.78
CA TYR A 302 4.78 -14.12 -18.03
C TYR A 302 4.09 -13.43 -16.86
N PRO A 303 4.48 -13.69 -15.60
CA PRO A 303 3.86 -13.09 -14.44
C PRO A 303 3.96 -11.55 -14.48
N ARG A 304 2.88 -10.86 -14.13
CA ARG A 304 2.88 -9.41 -13.93
C ARG A 304 3.46 -9.10 -12.57
N ILE A 305 4.55 -8.35 -12.50
CA ILE A 305 5.13 -7.93 -11.22
C ILE A 305 4.81 -6.45 -11.03
N VAL A 306 4.08 -6.15 -9.97
CA VAL A 306 3.73 -4.80 -9.51
C VAL A 306 4.23 -4.65 -8.08
N GLY A 307 5.09 -3.68 -7.85
CA GLY A 307 5.71 -3.50 -6.54
C GLY A 307 5.87 -2.05 -6.13
N GLU A 308 5.58 -1.80 -4.88
CA GLU A 308 5.93 -0.59 -4.15
C GLU A 308 6.91 -0.97 -3.04
N THR A 309 8.04 -0.27 -2.99
CA THR A 309 9.14 -0.62 -2.09
C THR A 309 9.55 0.57 -1.22
N GLY A 310 10.80 0.60 -0.79
CA GLY A 310 11.32 1.62 0.08
C GLY A 310 11.37 3.03 -0.52
N GLY A 311 11.64 4.00 0.33
CA GLY A 311 11.82 5.39 -0.04
C GLY A 311 12.89 6.09 0.81
N LYS A 312 13.53 7.10 0.25
CA LYS A 312 14.41 8.02 0.97
C LYS A 312 13.99 9.45 0.65
N ASN A 313 12.80 9.78 1.11
CA ASN A 313 12.09 10.96 0.67
C ASN A 313 12.67 12.24 1.25
N PHE A 314 12.58 13.31 0.47
CA PHE A 314 13.21 14.57 0.81
C PHE A 314 12.19 15.69 1.00
N ILE A 315 12.56 16.65 1.85
CA ILE A 315 12.03 18.01 1.86
C ILE A 315 13.17 18.92 1.46
N PHE A 316 12.98 19.69 0.40
CA PHE A 316 13.97 20.64 -0.10
C PHE A 316 13.43 22.06 0.08
N ALA A 317 14.14 22.90 0.84
CA ALA A 317 13.74 24.28 1.08
C ALA A 317 14.59 25.25 0.24
N HIS A 318 13.94 26.18 -0.45
CA HIS A 318 14.56 27.36 -1.05
C HIS A 318 14.57 28.54 -0.06
N SER A 319 15.41 29.52 -0.27
CA SER A 319 15.52 30.72 0.60
C SER A 319 14.22 31.53 0.74
N SER A 320 13.25 31.35 -0.13
CA SER A 320 11.92 31.94 -0.07
C SER A 320 10.87 31.11 0.67
N ALA A 321 11.24 30.00 1.29
CA ALA A 321 10.30 29.12 1.98
C ALA A 321 9.68 29.79 3.22
N ASP A 322 8.42 29.47 3.51
CA ASP A 322 7.80 29.79 4.79
C ASP A 322 8.34 28.85 5.88
N ILE A 323 9.00 29.44 6.87
CA ILE A 323 9.73 28.69 7.90
C ILE A 323 8.79 27.89 8.79
N LYS A 324 7.63 28.45 9.19
CA LYS A 324 6.68 27.76 10.06
C LYS A 324 6.00 26.60 9.35
N ALA A 325 5.56 26.83 8.12
CA ALA A 325 4.98 25.77 7.27
C ALA A 325 6.00 24.64 7.02
N LEU A 326 7.26 25.00 6.75
CA LEU A 326 8.35 24.04 6.57
C LEU A 326 8.60 23.20 7.84
N ALA A 327 8.67 23.82 9.01
CA ALA A 327 8.89 23.13 10.28
C ALA A 327 7.75 22.14 10.58
N VAL A 328 6.49 22.58 10.44
CA VAL A 328 5.32 21.69 10.61
C VAL A 328 5.33 20.53 9.62
N ALA A 329 5.67 20.79 8.36
CA ALA A 329 5.76 19.73 7.35
C ALA A 329 6.89 18.73 7.65
N CYS A 330 8.02 19.18 8.19
CA CYS A 330 9.10 18.31 8.64
C CYS A 330 8.65 17.42 9.80
N VAL A 331 8.00 17.99 10.84
CA VAL A 331 7.52 17.21 11.99
C VAL A 331 6.48 16.19 11.56
N ARG A 332 5.45 16.61 10.83
CA ARG A 332 4.40 15.68 10.34
C ARG A 332 4.94 14.68 9.33
N GLY A 333 5.76 15.12 8.39
CA GLY A 333 6.32 14.26 7.35
C GLY A 333 7.27 13.20 7.88
N ALA A 334 8.06 13.50 8.90
CA ALA A 334 9.07 12.58 9.42
C ALA A 334 8.60 11.73 10.60
N PHE A 335 7.69 12.23 11.45
CA PHE A 335 7.40 11.62 12.74
C PHE A 335 5.97 11.06 12.88
N GLU A 336 5.02 11.44 11.99
CA GLU A 336 3.74 10.74 11.92
C GLU A 336 3.98 9.24 11.74
N TYR A 337 3.31 8.43 12.56
CA TYR A 337 3.48 6.99 12.60
C TYR A 337 4.96 6.56 12.74
N GLN A 338 5.72 7.28 13.56
CA GLN A 338 7.13 6.98 13.89
C GLN A 338 8.05 6.89 12.65
N GLY A 339 7.72 7.61 11.56
CA GLY A 339 8.47 7.53 10.30
C GLY A 339 8.37 6.19 9.57
N GLN A 340 7.46 5.30 9.95
CA GLN A 340 7.27 3.98 9.34
C GLN A 340 6.37 4.03 8.10
N LYS A 341 6.60 5.02 7.25
CA LYS A 341 5.94 5.16 5.95
C LYS A 341 7.01 5.13 4.86
N CYS A 342 6.75 4.39 3.79
CA CYS A 342 7.63 4.42 2.61
C CYS A 342 7.80 5.85 2.07
N SER A 343 6.80 6.72 2.29
CA SER A 343 6.77 8.14 1.91
C SER A 343 7.20 9.12 3.01
N ALA A 344 7.59 8.67 4.22
CA ALA A 344 8.00 9.57 5.29
C ALA A 344 9.19 10.43 4.88
N ALA A 345 9.18 11.71 5.25
CA ALA A 345 10.34 12.57 5.11
C ALA A 345 11.49 12.03 5.96
N SER A 346 12.64 11.84 5.38
CA SER A 346 13.78 11.24 6.05
C SER A 346 15.07 12.03 5.88
N ARG A 347 15.07 13.00 4.96
CA ARG A 347 16.17 13.96 4.73
C ARG A 347 15.60 15.34 4.40
N VAL A 348 16.29 16.38 4.90
CA VAL A 348 15.95 17.78 4.64
C VAL A 348 17.18 18.49 4.10
N TYR A 349 17.00 19.23 3.01
CA TYR A 349 17.96 20.19 2.47
C TYR A 349 17.46 21.58 2.80
N ILE A 350 18.22 22.33 3.60
CA ILE A 350 17.82 23.66 4.07
C ILE A 350 18.93 24.68 3.80
N PRO A 351 18.63 25.88 3.26
CA PRO A 351 19.64 26.89 3.05
C PRO A 351 20.11 27.51 4.38
N ASP A 352 21.37 27.90 4.43
CA ASP A 352 22.06 28.44 5.61
C ASP A 352 21.36 29.66 6.22
N ASN A 353 20.75 30.50 5.39
CA ASN A 353 20.04 31.70 5.85
C ASN A 353 18.71 31.39 6.57
N LEU A 354 18.07 30.24 6.34
CA LEU A 354 16.82 29.83 7.01
C LEU A 354 17.09 28.89 8.20
N TYR A 355 18.20 28.18 8.21
CA TYR A 355 18.49 27.12 9.17
C TYR A 355 18.36 27.52 10.64
N PRO A 356 18.90 28.66 11.12
CA PRO A 356 18.84 29.00 12.54
C PRO A 356 17.42 29.20 13.06
N GLU A 357 16.58 29.90 12.29
CA GLU A 357 15.19 30.16 12.67
C GLU A 357 14.34 28.90 12.54
N TRP A 358 14.52 28.15 11.46
CA TRP A 358 13.85 26.85 11.28
C TRP A 358 14.19 25.86 12.40
N LEU A 359 15.46 25.77 12.83
CA LEU A 359 15.84 24.87 13.92
C LEU A 359 15.18 25.26 15.24
N LYS A 360 15.05 26.59 15.50
CA LYS A 360 14.33 27.09 16.66
C LYS A 360 12.86 26.65 16.64
N GLU A 361 12.14 26.87 15.52
CA GLU A 361 10.73 26.42 15.34
C GLU A 361 10.60 24.90 15.49
N MET A 362 11.52 24.12 14.90
CA MET A 362 11.53 22.66 15.04
C MET A 362 11.64 22.22 16.51
N LYS A 363 12.58 22.81 17.27
CA LYS A 363 12.77 22.48 18.69
C LYS A 363 11.57 22.89 19.54
N GLU A 364 10.94 24.03 19.26
CA GLU A 364 9.73 24.48 19.92
C GLU A 364 8.57 23.49 19.69
N ILE A 365 8.33 23.06 18.46
CA ILE A 365 7.30 22.06 18.16
C ILE A 365 7.64 20.71 18.82
N LEU A 366 8.87 20.22 18.66
CA LEU A 366 9.27 18.91 19.17
C LEU A 366 9.23 18.84 20.70
N SER A 367 9.44 19.95 21.40
CA SER A 367 9.31 20.00 22.86
C SER A 367 7.87 19.73 23.37
N THR A 368 6.87 19.84 22.49
CA THR A 368 5.47 19.53 22.79
C THR A 368 5.05 18.12 22.34
N VAL A 369 5.89 17.43 21.57
CA VAL A 369 5.63 16.06 21.08
C VAL A 369 5.86 15.07 22.20
N THR A 370 4.85 14.25 22.48
CA THR A 370 4.93 13.16 23.46
C THR A 370 4.94 11.81 22.78
N VAL A 371 5.61 10.84 23.41
CA VAL A 371 5.77 9.46 22.95
C VAL A 371 5.11 8.52 23.95
N GLY A 372 4.29 7.56 23.49
CA GLY A 372 3.65 6.62 24.40
C GLY A 372 2.64 5.68 23.78
N ASP A 373 1.80 5.08 24.65
CA ASP A 373 0.76 4.12 24.29
C ASP A 373 -0.33 4.78 23.43
N VAL A 374 -0.82 4.06 22.43
CA VAL A 374 -1.89 4.52 21.50
C VAL A 374 -3.24 4.76 22.19
N ARG A 375 -3.45 4.22 23.38
CA ARG A 375 -4.67 4.43 24.18
C ARG A 375 -4.73 5.81 24.79
N ASP A 376 -3.59 6.45 24.99
CA ASP A 376 -3.52 7.86 25.36
C ASP A 376 -3.46 8.73 24.09
N PHE A 377 -4.57 9.33 23.75
CA PHE A 377 -4.73 10.12 22.53
C PHE A 377 -3.99 11.46 22.54
N SER A 378 -3.25 11.77 23.61
CA SER A 378 -2.34 12.94 23.65
C SER A 378 -1.00 12.66 22.97
N HIS A 379 -0.62 11.39 22.74
CA HIS A 379 0.64 11.03 22.12
C HIS A 379 0.61 11.18 20.61
N PHE A 380 1.55 11.94 20.08
CA PHE A 380 1.73 12.10 18.64
C PHE A 380 2.56 10.97 18.03
N VAL A 381 3.55 10.46 18.76
CA VAL A 381 4.44 9.36 18.38
C VAL A 381 4.19 8.16 19.29
N ASN A 382 4.21 6.97 18.73
CA ASN A 382 4.00 5.72 19.46
C ASN A 382 5.19 4.76 19.24
N ALA A 383 5.03 3.46 19.49
CA ALA A 383 6.10 2.48 19.33
C ALA A 383 6.34 2.11 17.84
N VAL A 384 7.58 1.78 17.47
CA VAL A 384 7.89 1.12 16.20
C VAL A 384 7.43 -0.33 16.25
N ILE A 385 7.29 -0.97 15.08
CA ILE A 385 6.49 -2.19 14.91
C ILE A 385 7.02 -3.42 15.68
N ASP A 386 8.31 -3.62 15.76
CA ASP A 386 8.91 -4.79 16.37
C ASP A 386 10.36 -4.55 16.85
N LYS A 387 10.90 -5.55 17.54
CA LYS A 387 12.27 -5.53 18.05
C LYS A 387 13.32 -5.36 16.95
N ASN A 388 13.13 -6.00 15.79
CA ASN A 388 14.08 -5.89 14.68
C ASN A 388 14.14 -4.45 14.13
N SER A 389 12.98 -3.81 14.01
CA SER A 389 12.88 -2.40 13.60
C SER A 389 13.51 -1.48 14.65
N PHE A 390 13.23 -1.72 15.93
CA PHE A 390 13.83 -0.98 17.04
C PHE A 390 15.36 -1.05 17.01
N ASP A 391 15.93 -2.26 16.97
CA ASP A 391 17.39 -2.48 16.99
C ASP A 391 18.07 -1.85 15.75
N ARG A 392 17.44 -1.98 14.58
CA ARG A 392 17.96 -1.36 13.35
C ARG A 392 17.98 0.17 13.46
N ILE A 393 16.89 0.80 13.92
CA ILE A 393 16.82 2.27 14.04
C ILE A 393 17.81 2.76 15.09
N LYS A 394 17.89 2.06 16.23
CA LYS A 394 18.88 2.30 17.27
C LYS A 394 20.31 2.31 16.71
N SER A 395 20.67 1.32 15.89
CA SER A 395 22.01 1.23 15.31
C SER A 395 22.37 2.43 14.42
N TYR A 396 21.40 3.01 13.67
CA TYR A 396 21.62 4.22 12.90
C TYR A 396 21.83 5.45 13.80
N ILE A 397 21.09 5.57 14.90
CA ILE A 397 21.24 6.66 15.87
C ILE A 397 22.63 6.58 16.53
N GLU A 398 23.04 5.41 16.99
CA GLU A 398 24.35 5.18 17.62
C GLU A 398 25.51 5.42 16.63
N SER A 399 25.34 5.00 15.37
CA SER A 399 26.32 5.27 14.30
C SER A 399 26.48 6.77 14.04
N ALA A 400 25.38 7.51 13.98
CA ALA A 400 25.43 8.96 13.82
C ALA A 400 26.07 9.66 15.04
N GLN A 401 25.79 9.20 16.26
CA GLN A 401 26.33 9.72 17.50
C GLN A 401 27.86 9.56 17.62
N SER A 402 28.39 8.48 17.04
CA SER A 402 29.82 8.17 17.05
C SER A 402 30.60 8.75 15.86
N SER A 403 29.90 9.36 14.88
CA SER A 403 30.52 9.91 13.66
C SER A 403 31.01 11.34 13.83
N SER A 404 32.16 11.68 13.25
CA SER A 404 32.64 13.06 13.14
C SER A 404 31.91 13.88 12.06
N GLU A 405 31.15 13.25 11.17
CA GLU A 405 30.41 13.90 10.07
C GLU A 405 28.95 14.23 10.44
N ALA A 406 28.49 13.78 11.62
CA ALA A 406 27.10 13.94 12.04
C ALA A 406 27.01 14.37 13.52
N GLU A 407 25.92 15.05 13.85
CA GLU A 407 25.60 15.52 15.19
C GLU A 407 24.11 15.27 15.46
N ILE A 408 23.77 14.66 16.60
CA ILE A 408 22.40 14.59 17.06
C ILE A 408 22.06 15.95 17.71
N ILE A 409 21.18 16.72 17.07
CA ILE A 409 20.81 18.06 17.51
C ILE A 409 19.50 18.11 18.30
N TYR A 410 18.74 16.98 18.33
CA TYR A 410 17.54 16.77 19.13
C TYR A 410 17.24 15.27 19.26
N GLY A 411 16.68 14.83 20.39
CA GLY A 411 16.28 13.44 20.65
C GLY A 411 17.47 12.48 20.76
N GLY A 412 17.32 11.30 20.18
CA GLY A 412 18.33 10.25 20.20
C GLY A 412 18.13 9.21 21.30
N SER A 413 17.09 9.35 22.14
CA SER A 413 16.74 8.41 23.19
C SER A 413 15.83 7.31 22.68
N TYR A 414 15.92 6.13 23.29
CA TYR A 414 15.10 4.96 22.98
C TYR A 414 14.94 4.08 24.20
N ASP A 415 13.79 3.39 24.29
CA ASP A 415 13.47 2.46 25.39
C ASP A 415 12.60 1.30 24.89
N ASP A 416 13.00 0.07 25.15
CA ASP A 416 12.26 -1.14 24.81
C ASP A 416 11.85 -1.98 26.04
N SER A 417 11.84 -1.37 27.22
CA SER A 417 11.49 -2.06 28.47
C SER A 417 10.01 -2.49 28.52
N VAL A 418 9.10 -1.71 27.90
CA VAL A 418 7.66 -1.98 27.85
C VAL A 418 7.18 -2.10 26.41
N GLY A 419 7.52 -1.13 25.58
CA GLY A 419 7.22 -1.05 24.14
C GLY A 419 8.43 -0.56 23.37
N TYR A 420 8.42 -0.69 22.07
CA TYR A 420 9.54 -0.30 21.19
C TYR A 420 9.53 1.20 20.90
N PHE A 421 9.82 2.03 21.91
CA PHE A 421 9.75 3.49 21.82
C PHE A 421 11.08 4.09 21.38
N ILE A 422 11.02 4.98 20.40
CA ILE A 422 12.15 5.79 19.92
C ILE A 422 11.67 7.22 19.80
N GLU A 423 12.40 8.14 20.40
CA GLU A 423 12.08 9.56 20.33
C GLU A 423 12.35 10.15 18.92
N PRO A 424 11.57 11.16 18.50
CA PRO A 424 11.89 11.95 17.32
C PRO A 424 13.34 12.44 17.37
N THR A 425 14.13 12.05 16.36
CA THR A 425 15.57 12.31 16.34
C THR A 425 15.94 13.17 15.13
N LEU A 426 16.62 14.31 15.40
CA LEU A 426 17.20 15.16 14.37
C LEU A 426 18.71 14.94 14.30
N ILE A 427 19.20 14.56 13.13
CA ILE A 427 20.63 14.41 12.84
C ILE A 427 21.03 15.50 11.86
N LYS A 428 22.01 16.33 12.22
CA LYS A 428 22.64 17.26 11.27
C LYS A 428 23.90 16.64 10.73
N THR A 429 24.13 16.72 9.42
CA THR A 429 25.35 16.23 8.79
C THR A 429 26.00 17.29 7.91
N THR A 430 27.33 17.25 7.82
CA THR A 430 28.13 18.04 6.86
C THR A 430 28.35 17.31 5.54
N ASN A 431 28.08 15.98 5.52
CA ASN A 431 28.23 15.13 4.35
C ASN A 431 26.86 14.83 3.73
N PRO A 432 26.50 15.34 2.52
CA PRO A 432 25.24 15.06 1.87
C PRO A 432 25.05 13.59 1.48
N HIS A 433 26.10 12.78 1.51
CA HIS A 433 26.10 11.34 1.28
C HIS A 433 26.30 10.53 2.55
N PHE A 434 26.07 11.11 3.71
CA PHE A 434 26.10 10.37 4.98
C PHE A 434 25.07 9.21 4.96
N THR A 435 25.35 8.11 5.63
CA THR A 435 24.52 6.89 5.59
C THR A 435 23.03 7.18 5.84
N THR A 436 22.73 8.05 6.84
CA THR A 436 21.33 8.40 7.15
C THR A 436 20.69 9.36 6.13
N MET A 437 21.45 9.90 5.15
CA MET A 437 20.91 10.61 3.98
C MET A 437 20.61 9.64 2.81
N GLN A 438 21.24 8.47 2.75
CA GLN A 438 21.16 7.54 1.62
C GLN A 438 20.22 6.36 1.87
N GLU A 439 20.30 5.75 3.07
CA GLU A 439 19.61 4.51 3.38
C GLU A 439 18.24 4.74 4.04
N GLU A 440 17.28 3.87 3.74
CA GLU A 440 15.97 3.88 4.35
C GLU A 440 16.04 3.36 5.79
N ILE A 441 15.79 4.22 6.77
CA ILE A 441 15.82 3.88 8.20
C ILE A 441 14.48 3.29 8.64
N PHE A 442 13.37 3.79 8.13
CA PHE A 442 11.99 3.41 8.49
C PHE A 442 11.70 3.59 9.97
N GLY A 443 12.07 4.75 10.50
CA GLY A 443 11.95 5.14 11.90
C GLY A 443 11.89 6.66 12.09
N PRO A 444 11.70 7.15 13.33
CA PRO A 444 11.51 8.57 13.61
C PRO A 444 12.85 9.36 13.60
N VAL A 445 13.55 9.28 12.48
CA VAL A 445 14.87 9.91 12.27
C VAL A 445 14.83 10.79 11.03
N LEU A 446 15.13 12.08 11.22
CA LEU A 446 15.22 13.07 10.15
C LEU A 446 16.64 13.61 10.07
N THR A 447 17.28 13.46 8.90
CA THR A 447 18.65 13.95 8.68
C THR A 447 18.63 15.26 7.91
N ILE A 448 19.40 16.24 8.38
CA ILE A 448 19.44 17.62 7.89
C ILE A 448 20.79 17.89 7.25
N TYR A 449 20.78 18.35 6.01
CA TYR A 449 21.93 18.90 5.31
C TYR A 449 21.70 20.41 5.08
N VAL A 450 22.58 21.24 5.69
CA VAL A 450 22.55 22.69 5.54
C VAL A 450 23.44 23.08 4.37
N TYR A 451 22.86 23.75 3.36
CA TYR A 451 23.59 24.14 2.17
C TYR A 451 23.72 25.69 2.05
N PRO A 452 24.78 26.22 1.42
CA PRO A 452 24.88 27.63 1.13
C PRO A 452 23.73 28.10 0.22
N SER A 453 23.01 29.15 0.63
CA SER A 453 21.82 29.65 -0.12
C SER A 453 22.14 30.04 -1.58
N SER A 454 23.39 30.38 -1.88
CA SER A 454 23.87 30.66 -3.24
C SER A 454 24.06 29.39 -4.10
N LYS A 455 23.96 28.18 -3.51
CA LYS A 455 24.22 26.88 -4.19
C LYS A 455 22.94 26.05 -4.38
N PHE A 456 21.80 26.69 -4.59
CA PHE A 456 20.51 26.04 -4.72
C PHE A 456 20.51 24.97 -5.84
N GLU A 457 20.90 25.35 -7.06
CA GLU A 457 20.94 24.43 -8.21
C GLU A 457 21.93 23.28 -8.04
N GLU A 458 23.12 23.56 -7.52
CA GLU A 458 24.13 22.52 -7.25
C GLU A 458 23.58 21.50 -6.22
N THR A 459 22.87 22.01 -5.20
CA THR A 459 22.31 21.15 -4.16
C THR A 459 21.12 20.32 -4.65
N LEU A 460 20.34 20.81 -5.62
CA LEU A 460 19.31 19.99 -6.28
C LEU A 460 19.94 18.77 -7.00
N LYS A 461 21.09 18.95 -7.66
CA LYS A 461 21.85 17.82 -8.28
C LYS A 461 22.31 16.81 -7.23
N ILE A 462 22.78 17.29 -6.09
CA ILE A 462 23.16 16.43 -4.95
C ILE A 462 21.92 15.68 -4.44
N CYS A 463 20.79 16.33 -4.23
CA CYS A 463 19.55 15.71 -3.77
C CYS A 463 19.09 14.57 -4.71
N ASP A 464 19.16 14.78 -6.02
CA ASP A 464 18.80 13.78 -7.04
C ASP A 464 19.70 12.54 -6.98
N SER A 465 21.00 12.71 -6.74
CA SER A 465 21.99 11.63 -6.78
C SER A 465 22.26 10.96 -5.43
N THR A 466 21.80 11.54 -4.30
CA THR A 466 22.14 11.05 -2.96
C THR A 466 21.59 9.64 -2.69
N SER A 467 20.44 9.29 -3.25
CA SER A 467 19.78 8.01 -2.96
C SER A 467 19.32 7.29 -4.22
N CYS A 468 19.30 5.97 -4.16
CA CYS A 468 18.78 5.13 -5.24
C CYS A 468 17.24 5.13 -5.35
N TYR A 469 16.54 5.73 -4.41
CA TYR A 469 15.08 5.78 -4.35
C TYR A 469 14.49 6.97 -5.13
N GLY A 470 13.22 6.82 -5.54
CA GLY A 470 12.48 7.87 -6.24
C GLY A 470 10.98 7.79 -5.94
N LEU A 471 10.59 7.72 -4.64
CA LEU A 471 9.19 7.56 -4.26
C LEU A 471 8.48 8.90 -4.10
N THR A 472 8.85 9.69 -3.10
CA THR A 472 8.23 11.00 -2.88
C THR A 472 9.26 12.08 -2.57
N GLY A 473 8.89 13.33 -2.82
CA GLY A 473 9.70 14.50 -2.50
C GLY A 473 8.88 15.77 -2.44
N SER A 474 9.40 16.77 -1.76
CA SER A 474 8.74 18.07 -1.61
C SER A 474 9.72 19.22 -1.78
N ILE A 475 9.24 20.31 -2.44
CA ILE A 475 9.90 21.61 -2.51
C ILE A 475 9.11 22.64 -1.69
N PHE A 476 9.79 23.37 -0.82
CA PHE A 476 9.26 24.54 -0.11
C PHE A 476 9.87 25.81 -0.70
N ALA A 477 9.05 26.60 -1.36
CA ALA A 477 9.42 27.87 -1.95
C ALA A 477 8.20 28.74 -2.23
N GLN A 478 8.34 30.05 -2.14
CA GLN A 478 7.38 31.04 -2.66
C GLN A 478 7.79 31.54 -4.05
N ASP A 479 9.08 31.47 -4.38
CA ASP A 479 9.61 31.83 -5.68
C ASP A 479 9.20 30.77 -6.74
N ARG A 480 8.44 31.22 -7.74
CA ARG A 480 7.94 30.35 -8.83
C ARG A 480 9.05 29.83 -9.74
N GLN A 481 10.15 30.57 -9.91
CA GLN A 481 11.28 30.10 -10.71
C GLN A 481 12.05 28.99 -9.98
N ALA A 482 12.24 29.14 -8.67
CA ALA A 482 12.84 28.09 -7.85
C ALA A 482 11.99 26.80 -7.85
N ILE A 483 10.66 26.93 -7.76
CA ILE A 483 9.74 25.77 -7.88
C ILE A 483 9.90 25.09 -9.23
N PHE A 484 9.89 25.86 -10.32
CA PHE A 484 10.03 25.32 -11.68
C PHE A 484 11.37 24.60 -11.87
N LEU A 485 12.46 25.21 -11.42
CA LEU A 485 13.80 24.62 -11.51
C LEU A 485 13.89 23.31 -10.71
N ALA A 486 13.37 23.28 -9.47
CA ALA A 486 13.32 22.08 -8.66
C ALA A 486 12.45 20.98 -9.30
N TYR A 487 11.29 21.33 -9.86
CA TYR A 487 10.42 20.40 -10.59
C TYR A 487 11.14 19.74 -11.76
N GLU A 488 11.88 20.50 -12.57
CA GLU A 488 12.62 19.98 -13.70
C GLU A 488 13.82 19.12 -13.26
N MET A 489 14.61 19.58 -12.30
CA MET A 489 15.83 18.88 -11.89
C MET A 489 15.57 17.62 -11.08
N LEU A 490 14.46 17.56 -10.33
CA LEU A 490 14.10 16.43 -9.47
C LEU A 490 13.03 15.52 -10.12
N ARG A 491 12.83 15.63 -11.43
CA ARG A 491 11.80 14.89 -12.20
C ARG A 491 11.79 13.39 -11.94
N HIS A 492 12.95 12.78 -11.77
CA HIS A 492 13.09 11.34 -11.54
C HIS A 492 13.31 10.96 -10.06
N SER A 493 13.45 11.95 -9.18
CA SER A 493 13.71 11.72 -7.74
C SER A 493 12.45 11.44 -6.94
N ALA A 494 11.27 11.67 -7.53
CA ALA A 494 9.99 11.46 -6.87
C ALA A 494 8.89 11.07 -7.87
N GLY A 495 8.19 9.97 -7.60
CA GLY A 495 6.98 9.60 -8.31
C GLY A 495 5.77 10.44 -7.86
N ASN A 496 5.73 10.85 -6.59
CA ASN A 496 4.81 11.85 -6.07
C ASN A 496 5.59 13.07 -5.60
N PHE A 497 5.39 14.20 -6.26
CA PHE A 497 6.10 15.45 -6.00
C PHE A 497 5.15 16.50 -5.42
N TYR A 498 5.51 17.07 -4.28
CA TYR A 498 4.68 18.02 -3.53
C TYR A 498 5.32 19.42 -3.53
N ILE A 499 4.48 20.44 -3.53
CA ILE A 499 4.90 21.84 -3.47
C ILE A 499 4.28 22.47 -2.23
N ASN A 500 5.12 22.96 -1.32
CA ASN A 500 4.71 23.57 -0.04
C ASN A 500 3.82 22.67 0.83
N ASP A 501 4.05 21.36 0.74
CA ASP A 501 3.40 20.35 1.60
C ASP A 501 4.41 19.26 1.96
N LYS A 502 4.11 18.45 3.00
CA LYS A 502 4.90 17.28 3.36
C LYS A 502 4.89 16.22 2.25
N PRO A 503 5.95 15.41 2.07
CA PRO A 503 6.04 14.43 0.99
C PRO A 503 5.23 13.14 1.25
N THR A 504 4.24 13.16 2.13
CA THR A 504 3.44 11.99 2.52
C THR A 504 1.97 12.36 2.69
N GLY A 505 1.08 11.36 2.67
CA GLY A 505 -0.36 11.56 2.84
C GLY A 505 -1.10 11.68 1.51
N ALA A 506 -0.68 10.95 0.49
CA ALA A 506 -1.43 10.81 -0.77
C ALA A 506 -2.85 10.29 -0.49
N VAL A 507 -3.83 10.84 -1.19
CA VAL A 507 -5.25 10.47 -1.07
C VAL A 507 -5.72 9.81 -2.36
N VAL A 508 -6.38 8.65 -2.24
CA VAL A 508 -6.92 7.91 -3.38
C VAL A 508 -7.88 8.80 -4.19
N GLY A 509 -7.71 8.79 -5.50
CA GLY A 509 -8.48 9.66 -6.41
C GLY A 509 -7.94 11.08 -6.55
N GLN A 510 -6.96 11.49 -5.73
CA GLN A 510 -6.32 12.81 -5.79
C GLN A 510 -4.84 12.72 -6.21
N GLN A 511 -4.05 11.88 -5.52
CA GLN A 511 -2.65 11.64 -5.86
C GLN A 511 -2.41 10.13 -6.01
N PRO A 512 -2.52 9.56 -7.22
CA PRO A 512 -2.14 8.16 -7.46
C PRO A 512 -0.71 7.90 -7.00
N PHE A 513 -0.53 6.85 -6.18
CA PHE A 513 0.70 6.64 -5.44
C PHE A 513 1.63 5.65 -6.13
N GLY A 514 2.90 5.99 -6.19
CA GLY A 514 3.96 5.11 -6.71
C GLY A 514 5.21 5.89 -7.10
N GLY A 515 6.36 5.21 -7.08
CA GLY A 515 7.65 5.76 -7.40
C GLY A 515 8.48 4.91 -8.35
N GLY A 516 9.48 5.55 -8.94
CA GLY A 516 10.45 4.91 -9.83
C GLY A 516 11.74 4.53 -9.12
N ARG A 517 12.79 4.26 -9.89
CA ARG A 517 14.11 3.80 -9.39
C ARG A 517 13.93 2.57 -8.48
N ALA A 518 14.64 2.51 -7.35
CA ALA A 518 14.52 1.42 -6.39
C ALA A 518 13.24 1.45 -5.53
N SER A 519 12.33 2.41 -5.77
CA SER A 519 11.07 2.52 -4.99
C SER A 519 9.90 1.75 -5.59
N GLY A 520 10.07 1.06 -6.72
CA GLY A 520 9.03 0.21 -7.27
C GLY A 520 8.81 0.37 -8.76
N THR A 521 7.70 -0.17 -9.24
CA THR A 521 7.34 -0.23 -10.67
C THR A 521 6.50 0.95 -11.15
N ASN A 522 6.15 1.85 -10.23
CA ASN A 522 5.40 3.09 -10.49
C ASN A 522 4.05 2.87 -11.19
N ASP A 523 3.34 1.82 -10.84
CA ASP A 523 2.04 1.47 -11.44
C ASP A 523 0.87 2.26 -10.85
N LYS A 524 1.13 3.29 -10.04
CA LYS A 524 0.16 4.27 -9.53
C LYS A 524 -1.06 3.63 -8.87
N ALA A 525 -0.86 3.09 -7.66
CA ALA A 525 -1.95 2.58 -6.81
C ALA A 525 -3.06 3.62 -6.65
N GLY A 526 -4.32 3.17 -6.64
CA GLY A 526 -5.49 4.05 -6.60
C GLY A 526 -5.78 4.77 -7.93
N SER A 527 -5.41 4.16 -9.05
CA SER A 527 -5.71 4.65 -10.39
C SER A 527 -5.99 3.53 -11.39
N ALA A 528 -6.46 3.89 -12.57
CA ALA A 528 -6.66 2.95 -13.69
C ALA A 528 -5.34 2.26 -14.12
N LEU A 529 -4.19 2.92 -13.96
CA LEU A 529 -2.88 2.37 -14.34
C LEU A 529 -2.55 1.09 -13.57
N ASN A 530 -2.82 1.07 -12.25
CA ASN A 530 -2.62 -0.13 -11.45
C ASN A 530 -3.55 -1.27 -11.90
N LEU A 531 -4.83 -0.98 -12.10
CA LEU A 531 -5.82 -1.98 -12.47
C LEU A 531 -5.54 -2.62 -13.84
N GLN A 532 -4.96 -1.88 -14.79
CA GLN A 532 -4.57 -2.38 -16.11
C GLN A 532 -3.50 -3.49 -16.02
N ARG A 533 -2.76 -3.58 -14.92
CA ARG A 533 -1.80 -4.66 -14.70
C ARG A 533 -2.49 -6.01 -14.48
N TRP A 534 -3.75 -6.02 -14.08
CA TRP A 534 -4.49 -7.21 -13.68
C TRP A 534 -5.47 -7.72 -14.74
N ILE A 535 -5.30 -7.28 -16.00
CA ILE A 535 -6.12 -7.71 -17.14
C ILE A 535 -5.26 -8.16 -18.30
N SER A 536 -5.82 -9.08 -19.12
CA SER A 536 -5.26 -9.55 -20.39
C SER A 536 -6.24 -9.24 -21.52
N ALA A 537 -5.97 -8.19 -22.28
CA ALA A 537 -6.85 -7.79 -23.37
C ALA A 537 -6.76 -8.76 -24.55
N ARG A 538 -7.93 -9.10 -25.13
CA ARG A 538 -8.05 -9.87 -26.37
C ARG A 538 -8.79 -9.03 -27.40
N SER A 539 -8.11 -8.71 -28.52
CA SER A 539 -8.75 -8.04 -29.65
C SER A 539 -9.52 -9.06 -30.48
N ILE A 540 -10.75 -8.73 -30.82
CA ILE A 540 -11.64 -9.58 -31.59
C ILE A 540 -12.09 -8.79 -32.83
N LYS A 541 -11.99 -9.42 -33.99
CA LYS A 541 -12.51 -8.95 -35.25
C LYS A 541 -13.56 -9.94 -35.75
N GLU A 542 -14.79 -9.50 -35.92
CA GLU A 542 -15.85 -10.27 -36.56
C GLU A 542 -16.12 -9.68 -37.95
N THR A 543 -16.06 -10.54 -38.97
CA THR A 543 -16.40 -10.17 -40.35
C THR A 543 -17.75 -10.75 -40.70
N PHE A 544 -18.75 -9.88 -41.00
CA PHE A 544 -20.12 -10.32 -41.26
C PHE A 544 -20.29 -10.97 -42.65
N VAL A 545 -19.45 -10.57 -43.61
CA VAL A 545 -19.41 -11.14 -44.96
C VAL A 545 -17.97 -11.50 -45.28
N PRO A 546 -17.55 -12.75 -44.99
CA PRO A 546 -16.18 -13.20 -45.28
C PRO A 546 -15.86 -13.17 -46.78
N ALA A 547 -14.60 -12.96 -47.15
CA ALA A 547 -14.14 -13.05 -48.52
C ALA A 547 -14.23 -14.53 -49.03
N GLU A 548 -14.82 -14.72 -50.20
CA GLU A 548 -14.96 -16.01 -50.86
C GLU A 548 -13.88 -16.26 -51.93
N ASN A 549 -13.09 -15.27 -52.29
CA ASN A 549 -11.99 -15.34 -53.22
C ASN A 549 -10.68 -14.84 -52.55
N TYR A 550 -9.59 -15.55 -52.77
CA TYR A 550 -8.28 -15.18 -52.25
C TYR A 550 -7.60 -14.10 -53.06
N ARG A 551 -8.04 -13.86 -54.31
CA ARG A 551 -7.45 -12.87 -55.21
C ARG A 551 -7.80 -11.46 -54.78
N TYR A 552 -6.83 -10.59 -54.87
CA TYR A 552 -7.00 -9.16 -54.70
C TYR A 552 -7.09 -8.44 -56.05
N PRO A 553 -7.69 -7.24 -56.13
CA PRO A 553 -7.87 -6.53 -57.41
C PRO A 553 -6.57 -6.28 -58.20
N PHE A 554 -5.41 -6.21 -57.52
CA PHE A 554 -4.12 -6.03 -58.19
C PHE A 554 -3.62 -7.31 -58.91
N MET A 555 -4.27 -8.45 -58.69
CA MET A 555 -3.90 -9.75 -59.26
C MET A 555 -4.66 -10.06 -60.58
N ASP A 556 -5.57 -9.19 -61.00
CA ASP A 556 -6.38 -9.33 -62.21
C ASP A 556 -5.75 -8.67 -63.43
#